data_02306fd761d1624b64b7c79f265fc1c2
#
_entry.id   02306fd761d1624b64b7c79f265fc1c2
#
_cell.length_a   1.000
_cell.length_b   1.000
_cell.length_c   1.000
_cell.angle_alpha   90.00
_cell.angle_beta   90.00
_cell.angle_gamma   90.00
#
_symmetry.space_group_name_H-M   'P 1'
#
loop_
_entity.id
_entity.type
_entity.pdbx_description
1 polymer ?
#
loop_
_entity_poly.entity_id
_entity_poly.type
_entity_poly.pdbx_seq_one_letter_code
_entity_poly.pdbx_strand_id
1 'polypeptide(L)'
;MDLIRVKNVEKKYKNGVTAIYDLNLAIEKGSFVFVIGGSGSGKSTFIKMLYREEKPTKGQVIVGGLDVAKLKDKKVYKLRRKLGIVFQDYRLLPKQTVYENVAFALECIGEKKDSIRIKVLKALEDVGLKNKVHEYPDKLSGGEQQRVAIARAIVNDPKLLLCDEPTGNLDPEKSMEIMKVLESINKSRGTTIIMATHDKETVNKMKKQVITLKDGHLVKFKQKGTYAEWSHLEC
;
A
#
# COMPACT_ATOMS: atom_id res chain seq x y z
N MET A 1 -11.74 14.44 7.05
CA MET A 1 -10.51 14.63 7.87
C MET A 1 -9.35 13.90 7.20
N ASP A 2 -8.26 14.61 6.93
CA ASP A 2 -7.11 14.05 6.20
C ASP A 2 -6.36 13.02 7.04
N LEU A 3 -6.14 11.84 6.48
CA LEU A 3 -5.24 10.83 7.05
C LEU A 3 -3.79 11.11 6.67
N ILE A 4 -3.58 11.63 5.46
CA ILE A 4 -2.26 12.00 4.94
C ILE A 4 -2.30 13.46 4.51
N ARG A 5 -1.24 14.20 4.86
CA ARG A 5 -1.01 15.56 4.40
C ARG A 5 0.45 15.73 4.00
N VAL A 6 0.67 16.21 2.80
CA VAL A 6 1.98 16.46 2.19
C VAL A 6 2.06 17.93 1.84
N LYS A 7 3.11 18.64 2.30
CA LYS A 7 3.30 20.07 2.09
C LYS A 7 4.72 20.36 1.65
N ASN A 8 4.87 20.95 0.46
CA ASN A 8 6.13 21.39 -0.14
C ASN A 8 7.24 20.34 -0.05
N VAL A 9 6.89 19.07 -0.34
CA VAL A 9 7.79 17.93 -0.16
C VAL A 9 8.71 17.79 -1.36
N GLU A 10 10.02 17.76 -1.06
CA GLU A 10 11.08 17.40 -1.98
C GLU A 10 11.79 16.13 -1.49
N LYS A 11 12.15 15.25 -2.42
CA LYS A 11 13.04 14.12 -2.14
C LYS A 11 14.17 14.10 -3.15
N LYS A 12 15.39 14.37 -2.65
CA LYS A 12 16.65 14.20 -3.37
C LYS A 12 17.45 13.07 -2.77
N TYR A 13 17.92 12.14 -3.59
CA TYR A 13 18.78 11.04 -3.19
C TYR A 13 20.25 11.48 -3.14
N LYS A 14 21.08 10.70 -2.45
CA LYS A 14 22.54 10.99 -2.29
C LYS A 14 23.31 11.00 -3.63
N ASN A 15 22.82 10.26 -4.62
CA ASN A 15 23.38 10.26 -5.99
C ASN A 15 23.03 11.50 -6.83
N GLY A 16 22.37 12.49 -6.22
CA GLY A 16 21.99 13.74 -6.89
C GLY A 16 20.62 13.73 -7.56
N VAL A 17 19.99 12.56 -7.75
CA VAL A 17 18.67 12.45 -8.40
C VAL A 17 17.59 13.00 -7.47
N THR A 18 16.79 13.93 -7.98
CA THR A 18 15.58 14.41 -7.30
C THR A 18 14.38 13.61 -7.81
N ALA A 19 13.76 12.85 -6.93
CA ALA A 19 12.67 11.94 -7.27
C ALA A 19 11.28 12.54 -7.02
N ILE A 20 11.19 13.57 -6.19
CA ILE A 20 9.93 14.32 -5.90
C ILE A 20 10.27 15.80 -5.79
N TYR A 21 9.48 16.61 -6.45
CA TYR A 21 9.59 18.07 -6.44
C TYR A 21 8.29 18.70 -5.93
N ASP A 22 8.39 19.57 -4.93
CA ASP A 22 7.32 20.42 -4.39
C ASP A 22 5.93 19.73 -4.31
N LEU A 23 5.90 18.50 -3.83
CA LEU A 23 4.67 17.73 -3.75
C LEU A 23 3.73 18.30 -2.68
N ASN A 24 2.51 18.63 -3.10
CA ASN A 24 1.45 19.15 -2.23
C ASN A 24 0.15 18.38 -2.48
N LEU A 25 -0.33 17.64 -1.45
CA LEU A 25 -1.61 16.92 -1.53
C LEU A 25 -2.14 16.56 -0.14
N ALA A 26 -3.44 16.25 -0.09
CA ALA A 26 -4.10 15.71 1.08
C ALA A 26 -4.97 14.51 0.69
N ILE A 27 -4.95 13.43 1.49
CA ILE A 27 -5.74 12.23 1.26
C ILE A 27 -6.64 12.01 2.48
N GLU A 28 -7.93 11.93 2.24
CA GLU A 28 -8.93 11.73 3.29
C GLU A 28 -8.92 10.29 3.81
N LYS A 29 -9.32 10.14 5.07
CA LYS A 29 -9.51 8.83 5.67
C LYS A 29 -10.60 8.03 4.95
N GLY A 30 -10.37 6.74 4.72
CA GLY A 30 -11.29 5.84 4.03
C GLY A 30 -11.22 5.93 2.50
N SER A 31 -10.40 6.83 1.93
CA SER A 31 -10.23 6.90 0.47
C SER A 31 -9.53 5.67 -0.11
N PHE A 32 -9.84 5.36 -1.36
CA PHE A 32 -9.06 4.47 -2.21
C PHE A 32 -8.41 5.32 -3.32
N VAL A 33 -7.08 5.37 -3.34
CA VAL A 33 -6.31 6.27 -4.20
C VAL A 33 -5.30 5.49 -5.02
N PHE A 34 -5.34 5.63 -6.32
CA PHE A 34 -4.28 5.18 -7.22
C PHE A 34 -3.19 6.26 -7.34
N VAL A 35 -1.94 5.83 -7.38
CA VAL A 35 -0.79 6.64 -7.73
C VAL A 35 -0.25 6.11 -9.04
N ILE A 36 -0.39 6.88 -10.12
CA ILE A 36 0.00 6.50 -11.48
C ILE A 36 1.11 7.39 -12.03
N GLY A 37 1.76 6.92 -13.08
CA GLY A 37 2.83 7.63 -13.80
C GLY A 37 3.82 6.65 -14.42
N GLY A 38 4.67 7.12 -15.30
CA GLY A 38 5.69 6.32 -15.95
C GLY A 38 6.75 5.75 -15.00
N SER A 39 7.66 4.95 -15.52
CA SER A 39 8.83 4.50 -14.75
C SER A 39 9.65 5.72 -14.29
N GLY A 40 10.16 5.70 -13.07
CA GLY A 40 10.92 6.82 -12.52
C GLY A 40 10.11 8.06 -12.10
N SER A 41 8.78 8.11 -12.28
CA SER A 41 7.95 9.28 -11.95
C SER A 41 7.86 9.60 -10.45
N GLY A 42 8.42 8.77 -9.55
CA GLY A 42 8.42 9.01 -8.11
C GLY A 42 7.38 8.23 -7.30
N LYS A 43 6.56 7.34 -7.91
CA LYS A 43 5.50 6.57 -7.22
C LYS A 43 6.02 5.78 -6.00
N SER A 44 6.99 4.90 -6.22
CA SER A 44 7.56 4.08 -5.14
C SER A 44 8.28 4.95 -4.10
N THR A 45 8.93 6.06 -4.52
CA THR A 45 9.52 7.02 -3.58
C THR A 45 8.46 7.66 -2.70
N PHE A 46 7.32 8.06 -3.28
CA PHE A 46 6.19 8.59 -2.52
C PHE A 46 5.66 7.57 -1.51
N ILE A 47 5.38 6.33 -1.96
CA ILE A 47 4.97 5.23 -1.06
C ILE A 47 5.99 5.02 0.06
N LYS A 48 7.29 4.93 -0.24
CA LYS A 48 8.37 4.74 0.73
C LYS A 48 8.46 5.85 1.77
N MET A 49 8.14 7.08 1.41
CA MET A 49 8.08 8.17 2.38
C MET A 49 6.92 7.98 3.37
N LEU A 50 5.76 7.47 2.94
CA LEU A 50 4.59 7.31 3.81
C LEU A 50 4.83 6.32 4.96
N TYR A 51 5.67 5.29 4.77
CA TYR A 51 6.04 4.36 5.85
C TYR A 51 7.46 4.55 6.38
N ARG A 52 8.08 5.69 6.03
CA ARG A 52 9.37 6.10 6.57
C ARG A 52 10.52 5.13 6.24
N GLU A 53 10.52 4.52 5.06
CA GLU A 53 11.71 3.91 4.46
C GLU A 53 12.60 5.01 3.90
N GLU A 54 11.98 5.99 3.24
CA GLU A 54 12.66 7.21 2.79
C GLU A 54 12.22 8.42 3.62
N LYS A 55 13.15 9.33 3.88
CA LYS A 55 12.86 10.65 4.46
C LYS A 55 12.69 11.68 3.34
N PRO A 56 11.73 12.61 3.44
CA PRO A 56 11.75 13.79 2.60
C PRO A 56 13.02 14.62 2.89
N THR A 57 13.57 15.25 1.86
CA THR A 57 14.70 16.17 1.99
C THR A 57 14.24 17.53 2.48
N LYS A 58 13.05 17.98 1.99
CA LYS A 58 12.38 19.19 2.44
C LYS A 58 10.89 18.94 2.60
N GLY A 59 10.19 19.89 3.24
CA GLY A 59 8.77 19.87 3.42
C GLY A 59 8.29 18.97 4.56
N GLN A 60 6.99 18.69 4.58
CA GLN A 60 6.34 17.96 5.66
C GLN A 60 5.45 16.84 5.12
N VAL A 61 5.56 15.65 5.71
CA VAL A 61 4.69 14.51 5.46
C VAL A 61 4.05 14.09 6.78
N ILE A 62 2.74 14.25 6.89
CA ILE A 62 1.96 13.81 8.05
C ILE A 62 1.17 12.57 7.66
N VAL A 63 1.30 11.48 8.42
CA VAL A 63 0.56 10.23 8.25
C VAL A 63 -0.07 9.85 9.58
N GLY A 64 -1.40 9.80 9.64
CA GLY A 64 -2.14 9.45 10.87
C GLY A 64 -1.77 10.33 12.06
N GLY A 65 -1.52 11.63 11.84
CA GLY A 65 -1.13 12.61 12.85
C GLY A 65 0.37 12.60 13.21
N LEU A 66 1.18 11.71 12.62
CA LEU A 66 2.63 11.65 12.86
C LEU A 66 3.38 12.37 11.73
N ASP A 67 4.26 13.30 12.06
CA ASP A 67 5.17 13.94 11.12
C ASP A 67 6.34 12.99 10.82
N VAL A 68 6.32 12.42 9.61
CA VAL A 68 7.30 11.42 9.15
C VAL A 68 8.72 12.02 9.09
N ALA A 69 8.86 13.28 8.70
CA ALA A 69 10.15 13.95 8.59
C ALA A 69 10.82 14.11 9.96
N LYS A 70 10.03 14.45 10.99
CA LYS A 70 10.49 14.70 12.36
C LYS A 70 10.58 13.45 13.22
N LEU A 71 10.04 12.31 12.76
CA LEU A 71 10.01 11.08 13.53
C LEU A 71 11.43 10.53 13.70
N LYS A 72 11.89 10.39 14.95
CA LYS A 72 13.19 9.78 15.29
C LYS A 72 13.19 8.29 14.88
N ASP A 73 14.33 7.79 14.39
CA ASP A 73 14.42 6.41 13.85
C ASP A 73 13.97 5.35 14.86
N LYS A 74 14.33 5.49 16.12
CA LYS A 74 13.87 4.64 17.22
C LYS A 74 12.37 4.67 17.50
N LYS A 75 11.61 5.58 16.87
CA LYS A 75 10.15 5.69 17.00
C LYS A 75 9.40 5.34 15.73
N VAL A 76 10.09 4.96 14.63
CA VAL A 76 9.47 4.61 13.33
C VAL A 76 8.51 3.43 13.47
N TYR A 77 8.80 2.48 14.36
CA TYR A 77 7.90 1.36 14.64
C TYR A 77 6.49 1.79 15.04
N LYS A 78 6.33 2.95 15.71
CA LYS A 78 5.01 3.50 16.10
C LYS A 78 4.16 3.89 14.90
N LEU A 79 4.80 4.35 13.81
CA LEU A 79 4.14 4.60 12.53
C LEU A 79 3.81 3.27 11.85
N ARG A 80 4.81 2.40 11.67
CA ARG A 80 4.67 1.15 10.91
C ARG A 80 3.65 0.17 11.51
N ARG A 81 3.48 0.15 12.83
CA ARG A 81 2.42 -0.63 13.52
C ARG A 81 0.99 -0.20 13.15
N LYS A 82 0.80 1.02 12.62
CA LYS A 82 -0.51 1.54 12.21
C LYS A 82 -0.78 1.38 10.72
N LEU A 83 0.18 0.81 9.98
CA LEU A 83 0.14 0.66 8.53
C LEU A 83 0.14 -0.81 8.15
N GLY A 84 -0.51 -1.14 7.04
CA GLY A 84 -0.27 -2.35 6.27
C GLY A 84 0.53 -2.02 5.02
N ILE A 85 1.42 -2.93 4.60
CA ILE A 85 2.18 -2.76 3.37
C ILE A 85 2.09 -4.06 2.57
N VAL A 86 1.73 -3.93 1.29
CA VAL A 86 1.67 -5.02 0.31
C VAL A 86 2.68 -4.72 -0.78
N PHE A 87 3.62 -5.63 -1.00
CA PHE A 87 4.67 -5.53 -1.99
C PHE A 87 4.34 -6.35 -3.23
N GLN A 88 4.97 -6.02 -4.35
CA GLN A 88 4.84 -6.75 -5.61
C GLN A 88 5.38 -8.18 -5.52
N ASP A 89 6.45 -8.41 -4.75
CA ASP A 89 7.15 -9.68 -4.58
C ASP A 89 6.65 -10.51 -3.38
N TYR A 90 5.44 -10.24 -2.90
CA TYR A 90 4.73 -10.89 -1.77
C TYR A 90 5.49 -10.89 -0.44
N ARG A 91 6.79 -11.09 -0.43
CA ARG A 91 7.68 -11.20 0.75
C ARG A 91 7.15 -12.17 1.80
N LEU A 92 6.67 -13.32 1.36
CA LEU A 92 6.25 -14.37 2.26
C LEU A 92 7.46 -15.08 2.87
N LEU A 93 7.28 -15.58 4.09
CA LEU A 93 8.26 -16.41 4.78
C LEU A 93 8.12 -17.85 4.24
N PRO A 94 9.10 -18.36 3.45
CA PRO A 94 8.89 -19.58 2.67
C PRO A 94 8.80 -20.85 3.52
N LYS A 95 9.37 -20.83 4.74
CA LYS A 95 9.37 -21.93 5.69
C LYS A 95 8.23 -21.87 6.71
N GLN A 96 7.30 -20.94 6.55
CA GLN A 96 6.16 -20.73 7.41
C GLN A 96 4.88 -20.99 6.63
N THR A 97 3.90 -21.58 7.30
CA THR A 97 2.56 -21.79 6.76
C THR A 97 1.86 -20.45 6.45
N VAL A 98 0.73 -20.51 5.75
CA VAL A 98 -0.15 -19.35 5.54
C VAL A 98 -0.55 -18.72 6.87
N TYR A 99 -0.95 -19.54 7.85
CA TYR A 99 -1.28 -19.06 9.19
C TYR A 99 -0.12 -18.33 9.86
N GLU A 100 1.06 -18.93 9.89
CA GLU A 100 2.25 -18.37 10.52
C GLU A 100 2.72 -17.08 9.82
N ASN A 101 2.64 -17.02 8.50
CA ASN A 101 2.93 -15.78 7.74
C ASN A 101 2.06 -14.60 8.18
N VAL A 102 0.78 -14.84 8.46
CA VAL A 102 -0.14 -13.79 8.91
C VAL A 102 0.04 -13.52 10.41
N ALA A 103 0.22 -14.57 11.23
CA ALA A 103 0.42 -14.45 12.68
C ALA A 103 1.67 -13.65 13.02
N PHE A 104 2.74 -13.80 12.23
CA PHE A 104 4.02 -13.11 12.43
C PHE A 104 3.87 -11.60 12.60
N ALA A 105 2.96 -10.97 11.87
CA ALA A 105 2.73 -9.52 11.98
C ALA A 105 2.18 -9.13 13.37
N LEU A 106 1.35 -9.98 13.98
CA LEU A 106 0.79 -9.76 15.32
C LEU A 106 1.81 -10.09 16.41
N GLU A 107 2.61 -11.14 16.22
CA GLU A 107 3.70 -11.51 17.13
C GLU A 107 4.73 -10.39 17.25
N CYS A 108 5.13 -9.78 16.12
CA CYS A 108 6.07 -8.65 16.08
C CYS A 108 5.59 -7.43 16.87
N ILE A 109 4.29 -7.26 17.08
CA ILE A 109 3.75 -6.16 17.87
C ILE A 109 3.43 -6.54 19.31
N GLY A 110 3.63 -7.80 19.69
CA GLY A 110 3.38 -8.32 21.04
C GLY A 110 1.89 -8.56 21.35
N GLU A 111 1.09 -8.95 20.34
CA GLU A 111 -0.32 -9.31 20.53
C GLU A 111 -0.45 -10.57 21.40
N LYS A 112 -1.53 -10.68 22.16
CA LYS A 112 -1.80 -11.84 23.02
C LYS A 112 -2.10 -13.09 22.18
N LYS A 113 -1.56 -14.25 22.57
CA LYS A 113 -1.69 -15.51 21.81
C LYS A 113 -3.14 -15.87 21.48
N ASP A 114 -4.05 -15.76 22.43
CA ASP A 114 -5.47 -16.09 22.23
C ASP A 114 -6.13 -15.19 21.19
N SER A 115 -5.73 -13.91 21.13
CA SER A 115 -6.19 -12.93 20.16
C SER A 115 -5.63 -13.19 18.75
N ILE A 116 -4.39 -13.68 18.65
CA ILE A 116 -3.72 -13.94 17.37
C ILE A 116 -4.55 -14.90 16.52
N ARG A 117 -4.96 -16.04 17.07
CA ARG A 117 -5.73 -17.06 16.34
C ARG A 117 -7.01 -16.47 15.73
N ILE A 118 -7.77 -15.72 16.51
CA ILE A 118 -9.04 -15.13 16.06
C ILE A 118 -8.79 -14.13 14.93
N LYS A 119 -7.81 -13.23 15.10
CA LYS A 119 -7.48 -12.18 14.12
C LYS A 119 -6.94 -12.78 12.82
N VAL A 120 -6.06 -13.80 12.90
CA VAL A 120 -5.49 -14.47 11.74
C VAL A 120 -6.58 -15.16 10.91
N LEU A 121 -7.44 -15.97 11.56
CA LEU A 121 -8.51 -16.67 10.85
C LEU A 121 -9.49 -15.68 10.19
N LYS A 122 -9.79 -14.56 10.86
CA LYS A 122 -10.63 -13.49 10.30
C LYS A 122 -9.96 -12.82 9.10
N ALA A 123 -8.67 -12.50 9.18
CA ALA A 123 -7.94 -11.89 8.06
C ALA A 123 -7.85 -12.85 6.86
N LEU A 124 -7.66 -14.16 7.09
CA LEU A 124 -7.65 -15.18 6.03
C LEU A 124 -9.04 -15.39 5.43
N GLU A 125 -10.10 -15.28 6.20
CA GLU A 125 -11.49 -15.30 5.72
C GLU A 125 -11.75 -14.10 4.81
N ASP A 126 -11.34 -12.89 5.19
CA ASP A 126 -11.54 -11.67 4.41
C ASP A 126 -10.85 -11.70 3.03
N VAL A 127 -9.81 -12.52 2.88
CA VAL A 127 -9.13 -12.72 1.59
C VAL A 127 -9.48 -14.06 0.91
N GLY A 128 -10.41 -14.84 1.46
CA GLY A 128 -10.89 -16.10 0.89
C GLY A 128 -9.90 -17.28 0.98
N LEU A 129 -9.04 -17.32 2.02
CA LEU A 129 -8.02 -18.35 2.21
C LEU A 129 -8.18 -19.16 3.50
N LYS A 130 -9.38 -19.19 4.09
CA LYS A 130 -9.67 -19.91 5.34
C LYS A 130 -9.37 -21.42 5.27
N ASN A 131 -9.48 -22.01 4.09
CA ASN A 131 -9.22 -23.43 3.83
C ASN A 131 -7.74 -23.75 3.54
N LYS A 132 -6.86 -22.74 3.48
CA LYS A 132 -5.44 -22.87 3.12
C LYS A 132 -4.49 -22.58 4.30
N VAL A 133 -5.00 -22.53 5.53
CA VAL A 133 -4.25 -22.09 6.73
C VAL A 133 -2.96 -22.87 7.00
N HIS A 134 -2.93 -24.16 6.64
CA HIS A 134 -1.79 -25.06 6.88
C HIS A 134 -0.88 -25.23 5.66
N GLU A 135 -1.24 -24.63 4.51
CA GLU A 135 -0.43 -24.71 3.31
C GLU A 135 0.83 -23.82 3.43
N TYR A 136 1.86 -24.18 2.66
CA TYR A 136 3.08 -23.39 2.53
C TYR A 136 3.04 -22.53 1.26
N PRO A 137 3.82 -21.43 1.21
CA PRO A 137 3.81 -20.52 0.05
C PRO A 137 4.10 -21.21 -1.30
N ASP A 138 4.95 -22.23 -1.34
CA ASP A 138 5.29 -22.97 -2.55
C ASP A 138 4.14 -23.81 -3.13
N LYS A 139 3.10 -24.07 -2.34
CA LYS A 139 1.87 -24.77 -2.77
C LYS A 139 0.76 -23.82 -3.22
N LEU A 140 1.03 -22.52 -3.22
CA LEU A 140 0.05 -21.50 -3.57
C LEU A 140 0.32 -20.91 -4.96
N SER A 141 -0.76 -20.61 -5.69
CA SER A 141 -0.68 -19.76 -6.88
C SER A 141 -0.23 -18.35 -6.54
N GLY A 142 0.28 -17.58 -7.53
CA GLY A 142 0.70 -16.19 -7.30
C GLY A 142 -0.41 -15.31 -6.72
N GLY A 143 -1.66 -15.47 -7.19
CA GLY A 143 -2.81 -14.76 -6.64
C GLY A 143 -3.14 -15.15 -5.19
N GLU A 144 -2.95 -16.43 -4.82
CA GLU A 144 -3.11 -16.88 -3.42
C GLU A 144 -1.99 -16.33 -2.54
N GLN A 145 -0.73 -16.35 -3.01
CA GLN A 145 0.40 -15.75 -2.31
C GLN A 145 0.16 -14.26 -2.04
N GLN A 146 -0.36 -13.54 -3.04
CA GLN A 146 -0.72 -12.13 -2.88
C GLN A 146 -1.84 -11.93 -1.86
N ARG A 147 -2.86 -12.79 -1.85
CA ARG A 147 -3.92 -12.74 -0.83
C ARG A 147 -3.36 -13.01 0.58
N VAL A 148 -2.38 -13.90 0.75
CA VAL A 148 -1.69 -14.09 2.04
C VAL A 148 -0.94 -12.82 2.44
N ALA A 149 -0.23 -12.18 1.51
CA ALA A 149 0.47 -10.91 1.79
C ALA A 149 -0.51 -9.80 2.20
N ILE A 150 -1.68 -9.73 1.57
CA ILE A 150 -2.75 -8.80 1.96
C ILE A 150 -3.29 -9.15 3.36
N ALA A 151 -3.60 -10.42 3.64
CA ALA A 151 -4.07 -10.86 4.96
C ALA A 151 -3.08 -10.45 6.07
N ARG A 152 -1.77 -10.69 5.85
CA ARG A 152 -0.71 -10.26 6.75
C ARG A 152 -0.68 -8.75 6.96
N ALA A 153 -0.93 -7.98 5.89
CA ALA A 153 -0.92 -6.52 5.96
C ALA A 153 -2.12 -5.95 6.71
N ILE A 154 -3.29 -6.63 6.69
CA ILE A 154 -4.53 -6.15 7.32
C ILE A 154 -4.83 -6.74 8.68
N VAL A 155 -4.10 -7.77 9.13
CA VAL A 155 -4.41 -8.52 10.36
C VAL A 155 -4.40 -7.67 11.64
N ASN A 156 -3.66 -6.56 11.64
CA ASN A 156 -3.59 -5.60 12.74
C ASN A 156 -4.52 -4.39 12.56
N ASP A 157 -5.57 -4.48 11.75
CA ASP A 157 -6.55 -3.42 11.48
C ASP A 157 -5.92 -2.04 11.16
N PRO A 158 -5.03 -1.95 10.16
CA PRO A 158 -4.35 -0.71 9.85
C PRO A 158 -5.34 0.35 9.34
N LYS A 159 -5.06 1.62 9.67
CA LYS A 159 -5.83 2.76 9.14
C LYS A 159 -5.43 3.11 7.71
N LEU A 160 -4.24 2.69 7.29
CA LEU A 160 -3.68 2.92 5.95
C LEU A 160 -3.04 1.63 5.44
N LEU A 161 -3.42 1.21 4.25
CA LEU A 161 -2.81 0.12 3.49
C LEU A 161 -2.08 0.72 2.28
N LEU A 162 -0.79 0.48 2.20
CA LEU A 162 0.07 0.90 1.10
C LEU A 162 0.34 -0.31 0.20
N CYS A 163 0.07 -0.19 -1.08
CA CYS A 163 0.29 -1.24 -2.07
C CYS A 163 1.23 -0.71 -3.15
N ASP A 164 2.40 -1.34 -3.29
CA ASP A 164 3.36 -1.00 -4.34
C ASP A 164 3.30 -2.10 -5.41
N GLU A 165 2.60 -1.82 -6.50
CA GLU A 165 2.34 -2.71 -7.65
C GLU A 165 1.83 -4.12 -7.26
N PRO A 166 0.77 -4.25 -6.45
CA PRO A 166 0.35 -5.52 -5.86
C PRO A 166 -0.17 -6.54 -6.88
N THR A 167 -0.39 -6.14 -8.12
CA THR A 167 -0.89 -6.97 -9.22
C THR A 167 0.12 -7.17 -10.35
N GLY A 168 1.33 -6.59 -10.22
CA GLY A 168 2.32 -6.57 -11.30
C GLY A 168 2.83 -7.93 -11.78
N ASN A 169 2.69 -8.99 -10.98
CA ASN A 169 3.12 -10.35 -11.30
C ASN A 169 1.93 -11.29 -11.59
N LEU A 170 0.73 -10.75 -11.79
CA LEU A 170 -0.51 -11.52 -11.97
C LEU A 170 -1.10 -11.31 -13.35
N ASP A 171 -1.80 -12.32 -13.85
CA ASP A 171 -2.65 -12.17 -15.04
C ASP A 171 -3.83 -11.22 -14.78
N PRO A 172 -4.48 -10.69 -15.82
CA PRO A 172 -5.56 -9.69 -15.67
C PRO A 172 -6.75 -10.18 -14.84
N GLU A 173 -7.10 -11.47 -14.91
CA GLU A 173 -8.22 -12.04 -14.17
C GLU A 173 -7.92 -12.07 -12.67
N LYS A 174 -6.76 -12.61 -12.28
CA LYS A 174 -6.29 -12.63 -10.88
C LYS A 174 -6.06 -11.23 -10.34
N SER A 175 -5.58 -10.30 -11.18
CA SER A 175 -5.44 -8.90 -10.82
C SER A 175 -6.79 -8.31 -10.38
N MET A 176 -7.86 -8.57 -11.14
CA MET A 176 -9.20 -8.09 -10.77
C MET A 176 -9.75 -8.78 -9.50
N GLU A 177 -9.40 -10.05 -9.23
CA GLU A 177 -9.75 -10.68 -7.96
C GLU A 177 -9.09 -9.96 -6.77
N ILE A 178 -7.80 -9.65 -6.88
CA ILE A 178 -7.07 -8.88 -5.85
C ILE A 178 -7.72 -7.50 -5.65
N MET A 179 -8.10 -6.84 -6.73
CA MET A 179 -8.77 -5.54 -6.65
C MET A 179 -10.11 -5.61 -5.92
N LYS A 180 -10.91 -6.66 -6.15
CA LYS A 180 -12.16 -6.89 -5.41
C LYS A 180 -11.91 -7.11 -3.92
N VAL A 181 -10.87 -7.86 -3.55
CA VAL A 181 -10.46 -8.04 -2.15
C VAL A 181 -10.06 -6.70 -1.52
N LEU A 182 -9.22 -5.90 -2.16
CA LEU A 182 -8.83 -4.59 -1.66
C LEU A 182 -10.03 -3.64 -1.53
N GLU A 183 -10.94 -3.63 -2.50
CA GLU A 183 -12.16 -2.82 -2.43
C GLU A 183 -13.08 -3.26 -1.28
N SER A 184 -13.23 -4.57 -1.05
CA SER A 184 -13.98 -5.11 0.08
C SER A 184 -13.38 -4.64 1.41
N ILE A 185 -12.07 -4.72 1.57
CA ILE A 185 -11.34 -4.25 2.76
C ILE A 185 -11.56 -2.74 2.98
N ASN A 186 -11.46 -1.93 1.92
CA ASN A 186 -11.69 -0.50 1.99
C ASN A 186 -13.11 -0.18 2.49
N LYS A 187 -14.13 -0.85 1.93
CA LYS A 187 -15.54 -0.62 2.27
C LYS A 187 -15.90 -1.13 3.66
N SER A 188 -15.49 -2.37 4.00
CA SER A 188 -15.91 -3.03 5.24
C SER A 188 -15.18 -2.53 6.48
N ARG A 189 -13.87 -2.18 6.35
CA ARG A 189 -13.03 -1.75 7.47
C ARG A 189 -12.78 -0.24 7.51
N GLY A 190 -13.18 0.51 6.47
CA GLY A 190 -12.87 1.93 6.33
C GLY A 190 -11.36 2.21 6.22
N THR A 191 -10.56 1.20 5.84
CA THR A 191 -9.11 1.32 5.65
C THR A 191 -8.83 2.19 4.45
N THR A 192 -8.01 3.22 4.61
CA THR A 192 -7.52 4.03 3.48
C THR A 192 -6.55 3.20 2.67
N ILE A 193 -6.69 3.18 1.35
CA ILE A 193 -5.80 2.42 0.46
C ILE A 193 -5.09 3.38 -0.49
N ILE A 194 -3.77 3.27 -0.58
CA ILE A 194 -2.96 3.93 -1.60
C ILE A 194 -2.24 2.84 -2.38
N MET A 195 -2.48 2.81 -3.69
CA MET A 195 -1.92 1.81 -4.57
C MET A 195 -1.15 2.47 -5.71
N ALA A 196 0.18 2.26 -5.73
CA ALA A 196 0.98 2.54 -6.92
C ALA A 196 0.74 1.45 -7.96
N THR A 197 0.46 1.87 -9.20
CA THR A 197 0.28 0.94 -10.32
C THR A 197 0.52 1.63 -11.66
N HIS A 198 0.93 0.85 -12.65
CA HIS A 198 0.95 1.24 -14.06
C HIS A 198 -0.14 0.52 -14.87
N ASP A 199 -0.99 -0.27 -14.23
CA ASP A 199 -2.09 -1.01 -14.86
C ASP A 199 -3.27 -0.08 -15.21
N LYS A 200 -3.30 0.32 -16.49
CA LYS A 200 -4.33 1.21 -17.06
C LYS A 200 -5.74 0.62 -16.97
N GLU A 201 -5.88 -0.68 -17.20
CA GLU A 201 -7.18 -1.35 -17.16
C GLU A 201 -7.79 -1.33 -15.77
N THR A 202 -7.01 -1.71 -14.77
CA THR A 202 -7.45 -1.70 -13.36
C THR A 202 -7.91 -0.31 -12.93
N VAL A 203 -7.12 0.73 -13.21
CA VAL A 203 -7.48 2.12 -12.86
C VAL A 203 -8.79 2.54 -13.54
N ASN A 204 -8.94 2.24 -14.83
CA ASN A 204 -10.14 2.59 -15.63
C ASN A 204 -11.40 1.84 -15.16
N LYS A 205 -11.27 0.57 -14.79
CA LYS A 205 -12.40 -0.26 -14.29
C LYS A 205 -12.85 0.19 -12.91
N MET A 206 -11.90 0.50 -12.02
CA MET A 206 -12.21 0.81 -10.61
C MET A 206 -12.71 2.24 -10.38
N LYS A 207 -12.33 3.22 -11.20
CA LYS A 207 -12.78 4.62 -11.15
C LYS A 207 -12.65 5.27 -9.76
N LYS A 208 -11.54 5.03 -9.07
CA LYS A 208 -11.23 5.61 -7.76
C LYS A 208 -10.52 6.96 -7.90
N GLN A 209 -10.10 7.55 -6.79
CA GLN A 209 -9.25 8.73 -6.81
C GLN A 209 -7.91 8.41 -7.48
N VAL A 210 -7.36 9.36 -8.24
CA VAL A 210 -6.11 9.19 -8.98
C VAL A 210 -5.18 10.37 -8.73
N ILE A 211 -3.97 10.06 -8.28
CA ILE A 211 -2.81 10.96 -8.22
C ILE A 211 -1.92 10.61 -9.39
N THR A 212 -1.62 11.58 -10.24
CA THR A 212 -0.70 11.41 -11.38
C THR A 212 0.63 12.11 -11.09
N LEU A 213 1.70 11.32 -11.12
CA LEU A 213 3.07 11.81 -11.00
C LEU A 213 3.78 11.73 -12.36
N LYS A 214 4.47 12.79 -12.76
CA LYS A 214 5.38 12.85 -13.92
C LYS A 214 6.66 13.56 -13.50
N ASP A 215 7.80 12.92 -13.72
CA ASP A 215 9.14 13.47 -13.43
C ASP A 215 9.27 14.05 -12.01
N GLY A 216 8.66 13.36 -11.04
CA GLY A 216 8.64 13.76 -9.64
C GLY A 216 7.64 14.87 -9.27
N HIS A 217 6.88 15.38 -10.23
CA HIS A 217 5.87 16.42 -10.01
C HIS A 217 4.46 15.83 -9.92
N LEU A 218 3.62 16.46 -9.07
CA LEU A 218 2.18 16.22 -9.09
C LEU A 218 1.56 16.93 -10.29
N VAL A 219 1.14 16.17 -11.29
CA VAL A 219 0.45 16.73 -12.45
C VAL A 219 -1.02 16.99 -12.15
N LYS A 220 -1.66 16.06 -11.47
CA LYS A 220 -3.10 16.14 -11.16
C LYS A 220 -3.51 15.25 -10.00
N PHE A 221 -4.59 15.65 -9.32
CA PHE A 221 -5.31 14.83 -8.35
C PHE A 221 -6.81 14.93 -8.62
N LYS A 222 -7.45 13.79 -8.96
CA LYS A 222 -8.89 13.73 -9.25
C LYS A 222 -9.63 12.82 -8.27
N GLN A 223 -10.86 13.20 -7.93
CA GLN A 223 -11.77 12.44 -7.05
C GLN A 223 -12.28 11.14 -7.70
N LYS A 224 -12.50 11.15 -9.03
CA LYS A 224 -12.79 9.98 -9.87
C LYS A 224 -12.02 10.16 -11.16
N GLY A 225 -11.05 9.28 -11.44
CA GLY A 225 -10.19 9.40 -12.61
C GLY A 225 -10.14 8.09 -13.39
N THR A 226 -9.82 8.21 -14.68
CA THR A 226 -9.46 7.10 -15.55
C THR A 226 -8.06 7.31 -16.09
N TYR A 227 -7.37 6.25 -16.43
CA TYR A 227 -6.01 6.34 -16.99
C TYR A 227 -6.00 6.99 -18.39
N ALA A 228 -7.06 6.79 -19.17
CA ALA A 228 -7.17 7.33 -20.52
C ALA A 228 -7.12 8.88 -20.60
N GLU A 229 -7.51 9.57 -19.53
CA GLU A 229 -7.43 11.03 -19.44
C GLU A 229 -5.99 11.55 -19.28
N TRP A 230 -5.00 10.66 -19.24
CA TRP A 230 -3.59 10.94 -18.94
C TRP A 230 -2.63 10.53 -20.06
N SER A 231 -3.13 9.87 -21.11
CA SER A 231 -2.34 9.38 -22.23
C SER A 231 -1.59 10.50 -22.99
N HIS A 232 -2.06 11.74 -22.88
CA HIS A 232 -1.42 12.92 -23.48
C HIS A 232 -0.21 13.45 -22.68
N LEU A 233 0.09 12.88 -21.51
CA LEU A 233 1.19 13.30 -20.64
C LEU A 233 2.40 12.34 -20.70
N GLU A 234 2.31 11.30 -21.52
CA GLU A 234 3.40 10.31 -21.70
C GLU A 234 4.37 10.68 -22.86
N CYS A 235 4.20 11.84 -23.50
CA CYS A 235 5.11 12.35 -24.54
C CYS A 235 6.16 13.31 -23.98
#